data_3fbed18c771474b45f5701aa2afb60b5
#
_entry.id   3fbed18c771474b45f5701aa2afb60b5
#
_cell.length_a   1.000
_cell.length_b   1.000
_cell.length_c   1.000
_cell.angle_alpha   90.00
_cell.angle_beta   90.00
_cell.angle_gamma   90.00
#
_symmetry.space_group_name_H-M   'P 1'
#
loop_
_entity.id
_entity.type
_entity.pdbx_description
1 polymer ?
#
loop_
_entity_poly.entity_id
_entity_poly.type
_entity_poly.pdbx_seq_one_letter_code
_entity_poly.pdbx_strand_id
1 'polypeptide(L)'
;MSKSKSQNPIQKKSTQSIKKLLQRKWLNVILALILTGLGAALTGILFKTGIHTLEDYRSNLLASMPRWIVLPILGALGGLISGSLIQNFAPAAKGAGVSHIIAFLRHKPVPMGLRVGIVKLFAGIIAIGSGFPLGPEGPAVQMGGSVAWKMAKWLKAPISFRRVIVAAGGGAGIAAIFSAPIGGFVYAIEELLNSARPVVLLLVVVTTFWADSCADILQAIGLDQKAGGFVNNLGFQLERAYTPVIEFFPIDFLYLIFLG
;
A
#
# COMPACT_ATOMS: atom_id res chain seq x y z
N MET A 1 -9.86 -35.90 -52.15
CA MET A 1 -9.22 -34.67 -52.64
C MET A 1 -9.33 -33.59 -51.56
N SER A 2 -8.25 -33.47 -50.75
CA SER A 2 -8.16 -32.49 -49.64
C SER A 2 -7.56 -31.21 -50.20
N LYS A 3 -8.37 -30.11 -50.27
CA LYS A 3 -7.86 -28.76 -50.61
C LYS A 3 -7.11 -28.18 -49.42
N SER A 4 -5.77 -28.29 -49.44
CA SER A 4 -4.91 -27.48 -48.58
C SER A 4 -5.17 -26.01 -48.87
N LYS A 5 -5.76 -25.32 -47.87
CA LYS A 5 -5.93 -23.84 -47.90
C LYS A 5 -4.53 -23.23 -47.73
N SER A 6 -3.89 -22.89 -48.85
CA SER A 6 -2.70 -22.05 -48.89
C SER A 6 -3.06 -20.68 -48.29
N GLN A 7 -2.65 -20.45 -47.06
CA GLN A 7 -2.80 -19.16 -46.40
C GLN A 7 -1.92 -18.12 -47.09
N ASN A 8 -2.54 -17.03 -47.55
CA ASN A 8 -1.89 -15.94 -48.25
C ASN A 8 -0.72 -15.36 -47.38
N PRO A 9 0.49 -15.19 -47.91
CA PRO A 9 1.67 -14.75 -47.14
C PRO A 9 1.45 -13.37 -46.49
N ILE A 10 0.58 -12.53 -47.03
CA ILE A 10 0.19 -11.24 -46.46
C ILE A 10 -0.62 -11.43 -45.15
N GLN A 11 -1.56 -12.39 -45.10
CA GLN A 11 -2.31 -12.71 -43.88
C GLN A 11 -1.38 -13.26 -42.76
N LYS A 12 -0.40 -14.08 -43.10
CA LYS A 12 0.56 -14.66 -42.15
C LYS A 12 1.44 -13.58 -41.53
N LYS A 13 1.89 -12.59 -42.30
CA LYS A 13 2.70 -11.45 -41.84
C LYS A 13 1.89 -10.51 -40.92
N SER A 14 0.62 -10.26 -41.28
CA SER A 14 -0.30 -9.44 -40.44
C SER A 14 -0.57 -10.13 -39.09
N THR A 15 -0.88 -11.42 -39.07
CA THR A 15 -1.15 -12.19 -37.85
C THR A 15 0.09 -12.26 -36.93
N GLN A 16 1.29 -12.40 -37.50
CA GLN A 16 2.53 -12.38 -36.71
C GLN A 16 2.82 -11.00 -36.10
N SER A 17 2.57 -9.92 -36.81
CA SER A 17 2.70 -8.56 -36.29
C SER A 17 1.72 -8.27 -35.14
N ILE A 18 0.48 -8.73 -35.28
CA ILE A 18 -0.55 -8.58 -34.22
C ILE A 18 -0.15 -9.37 -32.97
N LYS A 19 0.31 -10.64 -33.13
CA LYS A 19 0.79 -11.47 -32.01
C LYS A 19 1.97 -10.80 -31.27
N LYS A 20 2.95 -10.26 -31.98
CA LYS A 20 4.10 -9.54 -31.39
C LYS A 20 3.65 -8.28 -30.64
N LEU A 21 2.69 -7.53 -31.17
CA LEU A 21 2.13 -6.34 -30.50
C LEU A 21 1.37 -6.71 -29.21
N LEU A 22 0.60 -7.80 -29.23
CA LEU A 22 -0.12 -8.31 -28.06
C LEU A 22 0.87 -8.80 -26.99
N GLN A 23 1.89 -9.57 -27.38
CA GLN A 23 2.94 -10.03 -26.48
C GLN A 23 3.67 -8.86 -25.81
N ARG A 24 4.03 -7.83 -26.56
CA ARG A 24 4.70 -6.63 -26.04
C ARG A 24 3.82 -5.87 -25.03
N LYS A 25 2.51 -5.80 -25.27
CA LYS A 25 1.54 -5.17 -24.35
C LYS A 25 1.44 -5.95 -23.03
N TRP A 26 1.40 -7.27 -23.08
CA TRP A 26 1.38 -8.12 -21.88
C TRP A 26 2.70 -8.04 -21.11
N LEU A 27 3.83 -8.04 -21.79
CA LEU A 27 5.14 -7.87 -21.17
C LEU A 27 5.20 -6.54 -20.38
N ASN A 28 4.70 -5.45 -20.95
CA ASN A 28 4.66 -4.16 -20.27
C ASN A 28 3.78 -4.19 -19.01
N VAL A 29 2.67 -4.93 -19.01
CA VAL A 29 1.82 -5.11 -17.83
C VAL A 29 2.56 -5.88 -16.74
N ILE A 30 3.19 -7.00 -17.09
CA ILE A 30 3.94 -7.84 -16.14
C ILE A 30 5.11 -7.06 -15.53
N LEU A 31 5.90 -6.37 -16.35
CA LEU A 31 6.99 -5.54 -15.87
C LEU A 31 6.50 -4.40 -14.96
N ALA A 32 5.35 -3.79 -15.29
CA ALA A 32 4.76 -2.76 -14.45
C ALA A 32 4.36 -3.31 -13.08
N LEU A 33 3.82 -4.53 -13.00
CA LEU A 33 3.44 -5.16 -11.74
C LEU A 33 4.66 -5.57 -10.91
N ILE A 34 5.70 -6.12 -11.53
CA ILE A 34 6.97 -6.47 -10.86
C ILE A 34 7.60 -5.21 -10.23
N LEU A 35 7.74 -4.14 -11.00
CA LEU A 35 8.30 -2.87 -10.50
C LEU A 35 7.37 -2.20 -9.47
N THR A 36 6.06 -2.39 -9.59
CA THR A 36 5.09 -1.92 -8.61
C THR A 36 5.27 -2.63 -7.28
N GLY A 37 5.38 -3.95 -7.27
CA GLY A 37 5.61 -4.72 -6.05
C GLY A 37 6.91 -4.33 -5.35
N LEU A 38 8.01 -4.22 -6.10
CA LEU A 38 9.30 -3.76 -5.57
C LEU A 38 9.21 -2.32 -5.00
N GLY A 39 8.57 -1.41 -5.71
CA GLY A 39 8.41 -0.04 -5.24
C GLY A 39 7.45 0.08 -4.04
N ALA A 40 6.41 -0.76 -3.97
CA ALA A 40 5.54 -0.85 -2.81
C ALA A 40 6.28 -1.38 -1.58
N ALA A 41 7.11 -2.43 -1.74
CA ALA A 41 7.97 -2.96 -0.70
C ALA A 41 8.93 -1.88 -0.15
N LEU A 42 9.63 -1.17 -1.05
CA LEU A 42 10.56 -0.12 -0.67
C LEU A 42 9.86 1.02 0.09
N THR A 43 8.74 1.53 -0.42
CA THR A 43 8.00 2.59 0.27
C THR A 43 7.39 2.11 1.59
N GLY A 44 6.94 0.85 1.66
CA GLY A 44 6.43 0.23 2.88
C GLY A 44 7.47 0.14 3.98
N ILE A 45 8.69 -0.34 3.66
CA ILE A 45 9.80 -0.43 4.60
C ILE A 45 10.22 0.96 5.09
N LEU A 46 10.43 1.90 4.18
CA LEU A 46 10.78 3.27 4.55
C LEU A 46 9.73 3.90 5.47
N PHE A 47 8.46 3.60 5.23
CA PHE A 47 7.37 4.08 6.05
C PHE A 47 7.39 3.48 7.47
N LYS A 48 7.55 2.16 7.57
CA LYS A 48 7.69 1.45 8.86
C LYS A 48 8.88 1.97 9.65
N THR A 49 10.06 1.96 9.05
CA THR A 49 11.30 2.42 9.70
C THR A 49 11.19 3.88 10.15
N GLY A 50 10.60 4.74 9.32
CA GLY A 50 10.40 6.15 9.67
C GLY A 50 9.47 6.32 10.88
N ILE A 51 8.35 5.59 10.93
CA ILE A 51 7.44 5.62 12.07
C ILE A 51 8.16 5.15 13.34
N HIS A 52 8.82 3.99 13.31
CA HIS A 52 9.52 3.44 14.48
C HIS A 52 10.61 4.35 14.99
N THR A 53 11.36 4.97 14.09
CA THR A 53 12.40 5.93 14.50
C THR A 53 11.79 7.09 15.30
N LEU A 54 10.67 7.66 14.83
CA LEU A 54 9.99 8.74 15.56
C LEU A 54 9.32 8.25 16.85
N GLU A 55 8.80 7.03 16.89
CA GLU A 55 8.26 6.40 18.10
C GLU A 55 9.33 6.19 19.16
N ASP A 56 10.54 5.76 18.78
CA ASP A 56 11.68 5.64 19.69
C ASP A 56 12.04 7.00 20.30
N TYR A 57 12.12 8.05 19.48
CA TYR A 57 12.35 9.41 19.98
C TYR A 57 11.26 9.87 20.95
N ARG A 58 9.99 9.62 20.57
CA ARG A 58 8.85 9.94 21.45
C ARG A 58 8.93 9.20 22.78
N SER A 59 9.24 7.90 22.76
CA SER A 59 9.37 7.08 23.97
C SER A 59 10.47 7.56 24.89
N ASN A 60 11.61 7.96 24.34
CA ASN A 60 12.72 8.52 25.10
C ASN A 60 12.35 9.86 25.76
N LEU A 61 11.62 10.73 25.06
CA LEU A 61 11.12 11.98 25.62
C LEU A 61 10.10 11.73 26.74
N LEU A 62 9.22 10.74 26.58
CA LEU A 62 8.22 10.36 27.59
C LEU A 62 8.86 9.73 28.85
N ALA A 63 10.07 9.19 28.76
CA ALA A 63 10.81 8.70 29.91
C ALA A 63 11.40 9.82 30.79
N SER A 64 11.70 10.99 30.18
CA SER A 64 12.31 12.13 30.85
C SER A 64 11.36 13.26 31.23
N MET A 65 10.17 13.33 30.60
CA MET A 65 9.20 14.42 30.78
C MET A 65 7.78 13.93 31.00
N PRO A 66 6.90 14.73 31.67
CA PRO A 66 5.52 14.37 31.92
C PRO A 66 4.73 14.17 30.60
N ARG A 67 3.98 13.07 30.48
CA ARG A 67 3.20 12.71 29.28
C ARG A 67 2.22 13.78 28.85
N TRP A 68 1.58 14.47 29.79
CA TRP A 68 0.60 15.51 29.56
C TRP A 68 1.16 16.79 28.91
N ILE A 69 2.51 16.99 28.94
CA ILE A 69 3.20 18.07 28.24
C ILE A 69 3.71 17.59 26.89
N VAL A 70 4.39 16.44 26.85
CA VAL A 70 5.08 15.93 25.67
C VAL A 70 4.11 15.59 24.54
N LEU A 71 3.02 14.86 24.83
CA LEU A 71 2.09 14.41 23.80
C LEU A 71 1.37 15.56 23.07
N PRO A 72 0.82 16.58 23.75
CA PRO A 72 0.20 17.71 23.06
C PRO A 72 1.20 18.52 22.21
N ILE A 73 2.43 18.72 22.70
CA ILE A 73 3.46 19.48 21.97
C ILE A 73 3.88 18.72 20.72
N LEU A 74 4.21 17.43 20.85
CA LEU A 74 4.58 16.59 19.71
C LEU A 74 3.45 16.45 18.69
N GLY A 75 2.22 16.29 19.18
CA GLY A 75 1.03 16.28 18.32
C GLY A 75 0.86 17.61 17.57
N ALA A 76 0.93 18.74 18.25
CA ALA A 76 0.80 20.06 17.62
C ALA A 76 1.88 20.28 16.55
N LEU A 77 3.16 20.01 16.88
CA LEU A 77 4.26 20.15 15.93
C LEU A 77 4.15 19.17 14.76
N GLY A 78 3.87 17.89 15.02
CA GLY A 78 3.68 16.88 14.00
C GLY A 78 2.52 17.19 13.07
N GLY A 79 1.40 17.66 13.61
CA GLY A 79 0.24 18.09 12.84
C GLY A 79 0.53 19.30 11.95
N LEU A 80 1.22 20.33 12.49
CA LEU A 80 1.62 21.51 11.73
C LEU A 80 2.59 21.16 10.59
N ILE A 81 3.61 20.35 10.86
CA ILE A 81 4.60 19.95 9.86
C ILE A 81 3.95 19.08 8.78
N SER A 82 3.19 18.05 9.16
CA SER A 82 2.52 17.17 8.20
C SER A 82 1.48 17.90 7.37
N GLY A 83 0.70 18.80 7.99
CA GLY A 83 -0.27 19.64 7.32
C GLY A 83 0.39 20.61 6.31
N SER A 84 1.47 21.27 6.70
CA SER A 84 2.25 22.15 5.84
C SER A 84 2.87 21.41 4.64
N LEU A 85 3.39 20.20 4.85
CA LEU A 85 3.90 19.36 3.77
C LEU A 85 2.82 19.03 2.75
N ILE A 86 1.64 18.63 3.21
CA ILE A 86 0.51 18.30 2.35
C ILE A 86 0.04 19.53 1.58
N GLN A 87 -0.18 20.66 2.27
CA GLN A 87 -0.70 21.88 1.64
C GLN A 87 0.25 22.44 0.57
N ASN A 88 1.54 22.50 0.86
CA ASN A 88 2.51 23.16 -0.02
C ASN A 88 2.99 22.25 -1.15
N PHE A 89 3.10 20.94 -0.91
CA PHE A 89 3.74 20.04 -1.89
C PHE A 89 2.76 19.15 -2.65
N ALA A 90 1.70 18.63 -2.01
CA ALA A 90 0.72 17.79 -2.68
C ALA A 90 -0.63 17.80 -1.94
N PRO A 91 -1.54 18.73 -2.21
CA PRO A 91 -2.88 18.77 -1.60
C PRO A 91 -3.68 17.47 -1.82
N ALA A 92 -3.38 16.72 -2.87
CA ALA A 92 -3.97 15.40 -3.15
C ALA A 92 -3.55 14.29 -2.17
N ALA A 93 -2.53 14.53 -1.33
CA ALA A 93 -2.15 13.60 -0.25
C ALA A 93 -3.02 13.78 1.01
N LYS A 94 -3.98 14.72 1.03
CA LYS A 94 -4.90 14.96 2.14
C LYS A 94 -5.83 13.77 2.37
N GLY A 95 -6.20 13.54 3.62
CA GLY A 95 -7.11 12.47 4.05
C GLY A 95 -6.45 11.10 4.14
N ALA A 96 -7.26 10.05 4.26
CA ALA A 96 -6.77 8.68 4.43
C ALA A 96 -5.97 8.16 3.23
N GLY A 97 -6.32 8.56 2.00
CA GLY A 97 -5.65 8.12 0.78
C GLY A 97 -6.43 7.06 0.00
N VAL A 98 -7.13 6.17 0.68
CA VAL A 98 -7.97 5.13 0.04
C VAL A 98 -9.03 5.74 -0.89
N SER A 99 -9.77 6.75 -0.39
CA SER A 99 -10.79 7.46 -1.17
C SER A 99 -10.22 8.11 -2.44
N HIS A 100 -8.96 8.53 -2.40
CA HIS A 100 -8.25 9.08 -3.56
C HIS A 100 -8.01 8.00 -4.64
N ILE A 101 -7.57 6.80 -4.23
CA ILE A 101 -7.39 5.66 -5.12
C ILE A 101 -8.73 5.22 -5.71
N ILE A 102 -9.77 5.08 -4.87
CA ILE A 102 -11.12 4.72 -5.33
C ILE A 102 -11.66 5.75 -6.35
N ALA A 103 -11.47 7.04 -6.10
CA ALA A 103 -11.86 8.09 -7.03
C ALA A 103 -11.17 7.93 -8.40
N PHE A 104 -9.87 7.64 -8.42
CA PHE A 104 -9.14 7.31 -9.66
C PHE A 104 -9.71 6.08 -10.36
N LEU A 105 -9.97 5.01 -9.62
CA LEU A 105 -10.53 3.78 -10.17
C LEU A 105 -11.94 3.97 -10.74
N ARG A 106 -12.70 4.94 -10.19
CA ARG A 106 -14.01 5.36 -10.69
C ARG A 106 -13.96 6.45 -11.79
N HIS A 107 -12.81 6.59 -12.48
CA HIS A 107 -12.58 7.56 -13.56
C HIS A 107 -12.69 9.05 -13.18
N LYS A 108 -12.64 9.39 -11.91
CA LYS A 108 -12.57 10.81 -11.51
C LYS A 108 -11.17 11.36 -11.81
N PRO A 109 -11.05 12.59 -12.31
CA PRO A 109 -9.77 13.23 -12.57
C PRO A 109 -9.09 13.63 -11.25
N VAL A 110 -8.32 12.70 -10.68
CA VAL A 110 -7.52 12.95 -9.47
C VAL A 110 -6.04 12.87 -9.79
N PRO A 111 -5.20 13.75 -9.24
CA PRO A 111 -3.76 13.73 -9.48
C PRO A 111 -3.15 12.49 -8.81
N MET A 112 -2.72 11.53 -9.66
CA MET A 112 -2.01 10.33 -9.26
C MET A 112 -0.56 10.44 -9.69
N GLY A 113 0.36 10.59 -8.77
CA GLY A 113 1.77 10.72 -9.10
C GLY A 113 2.69 10.38 -7.95
N LEU A 114 3.96 10.07 -8.25
CA LEU A 114 4.96 9.79 -7.22
C LEU A 114 5.08 10.94 -6.20
N ARG A 115 4.90 12.19 -6.64
CA ARG A 115 4.90 13.34 -5.73
C ARG A 115 3.87 13.19 -4.62
N VAL A 116 2.66 12.73 -4.96
CA VAL A 116 1.59 12.47 -3.97
C VAL A 116 1.99 11.35 -3.02
N GLY A 117 2.53 10.24 -3.54
CA GLY A 117 3.02 9.11 -2.74
C GLY A 117 4.16 9.50 -1.79
N ILE A 118 5.14 10.27 -2.29
CA ILE A 118 6.29 10.74 -1.48
C ILE A 118 5.83 11.69 -0.37
N VAL A 119 4.98 12.66 -0.68
CA VAL A 119 4.44 13.58 0.33
C VAL A 119 3.61 12.81 1.36
N LYS A 120 2.84 11.80 0.91
CA LYS A 120 2.08 10.93 1.81
C LYS A 120 2.98 10.14 2.75
N LEU A 121 4.12 9.63 2.23
CA LEU A 121 5.12 8.91 3.02
C LEU A 121 5.63 9.79 4.16
N PHE A 122 6.19 10.95 3.85
CA PHE A 122 6.77 11.82 4.86
C PHE A 122 5.74 12.41 5.83
N ALA A 123 4.60 12.89 5.31
CA ALA A 123 3.53 13.43 6.15
C ALA A 123 2.91 12.34 7.06
N GLY A 124 2.78 11.11 6.55
CA GLY A 124 2.29 9.99 7.34
C GLY A 124 3.27 9.55 8.43
N ILE A 125 4.57 9.46 8.12
CA ILE A 125 5.62 9.18 9.11
C ILE A 125 5.57 10.20 10.25
N ILE A 126 5.53 11.48 9.92
CA ILE A 126 5.52 12.57 10.91
C ILE A 126 4.22 12.52 11.73
N ALA A 127 3.06 12.38 11.10
CA ALA A 127 1.79 12.35 11.81
C ALA A 127 1.70 11.14 12.76
N ILE A 128 1.91 9.92 12.27
CA ILE A 128 1.79 8.71 13.07
C ILE A 128 2.89 8.66 14.14
N GLY A 129 4.13 8.93 13.77
CA GLY A 129 5.28 8.94 14.69
C GLY A 129 5.18 9.96 15.80
N SER A 130 4.54 11.13 15.56
CA SER A 130 4.30 12.12 16.62
C SER A 130 3.17 11.74 17.59
N GLY A 131 2.45 10.61 17.32
CA GLY A 131 1.47 10.04 18.25
C GLY A 131 0.02 10.26 17.88
N PHE A 132 -0.29 10.69 16.64
CA PHE A 132 -1.68 10.69 16.18
C PHE A 132 -2.23 9.27 16.09
N PRO A 133 -3.45 9.01 16.55
CA PRO A 133 -4.11 7.71 16.43
C PRO A 133 -4.60 7.49 14.98
N LEU A 134 -3.65 7.35 14.06
CA LEU A 134 -3.92 7.14 12.63
C LEU A 134 -3.36 5.79 12.19
N GLY A 135 -4.14 5.05 11.40
CA GLY A 135 -3.72 3.79 10.82
C GLY A 135 -2.81 3.98 9.61
N PRO A 136 -1.83 3.08 9.40
CA PRO A 136 -0.93 3.10 8.25
C PRO A 136 -1.58 2.60 6.95
N GLU A 137 -2.81 2.02 6.99
CA GLU A 137 -3.49 1.40 5.86
C GLU A 137 -3.72 2.38 4.71
N GLY A 138 -4.25 3.56 5.05
CA GLY A 138 -4.55 4.61 4.08
C GLY A 138 -3.30 5.09 3.34
N PRO A 139 -2.25 5.50 4.05
CA PRO A 139 -0.95 5.80 3.45
C PRO A 139 -0.39 4.66 2.61
N ALA A 140 -0.45 3.40 3.08
CA ALA A 140 0.01 2.22 2.37
C ALA A 140 -0.60 2.09 0.98
N VAL A 141 -1.94 2.15 0.92
CA VAL A 141 -2.70 2.06 -0.33
C VAL A 141 -2.36 3.22 -1.28
N GLN A 142 -2.24 4.44 -0.76
CA GLN A 142 -1.95 5.61 -1.58
C GLN A 142 -0.52 5.60 -2.12
N MET A 143 0.46 5.20 -1.33
CA MET A 143 1.86 5.06 -1.76
C MET A 143 2.01 3.98 -2.82
N GLY A 144 1.52 2.77 -2.55
CA GLY A 144 1.56 1.65 -3.49
C GLY A 144 0.84 1.96 -4.80
N GLY A 145 -0.35 2.57 -4.74
CA GLY A 145 -1.11 3.01 -5.90
C GLY A 145 -0.41 4.11 -6.71
N SER A 146 0.29 5.04 -6.04
CA SER A 146 1.07 6.11 -6.70
C SER A 146 2.29 5.55 -7.45
N VAL A 147 2.99 4.60 -6.85
CA VAL A 147 4.08 3.86 -7.51
C VAL A 147 3.56 3.11 -8.73
N ALA A 148 2.47 2.36 -8.54
CA ALA A 148 1.82 1.59 -9.61
C ALA A 148 1.41 2.46 -10.81
N TRP A 149 0.79 3.61 -10.54
CA TRP A 149 0.42 4.55 -11.59
C TRP A 149 1.64 5.05 -12.37
N LYS A 150 2.73 5.38 -11.67
CA LYS A 150 3.98 5.82 -12.32
C LYS A 150 4.59 4.71 -13.19
N MET A 151 4.64 3.47 -12.69
CA MET A 151 5.18 2.34 -13.44
C MET A 151 4.31 2.01 -14.65
N ALA A 152 2.98 2.00 -14.50
CA ALA A 152 2.04 1.80 -15.60
C ALA A 152 2.16 2.87 -16.69
N LYS A 153 2.42 4.13 -16.30
CA LYS A 153 2.62 5.21 -17.26
C LYS A 153 4.00 5.12 -17.93
N TRP A 154 5.05 4.85 -17.18
CA TRP A 154 6.42 4.76 -17.68
C TRP A 154 6.59 3.63 -18.69
N LEU A 155 6.04 2.45 -18.39
CA LEU A 155 6.08 1.28 -19.26
C LEU A 155 5.00 1.30 -20.35
N LYS A 156 4.24 2.40 -20.47
CA LYS A 156 3.16 2.55 -21.46
C LYS A 156 2.18 1.38 -21.44
N ALA A 157 1.83 0.90 -20.24
CA ALA A 157 0.83 -0.15 -20.08
C ALA A 157 -0.50 0.25 -20.72
N PRO A 158 -1.26 -0.71 -21.31
CA PRO A 158 -2.56 -0.44 -21.90
C PRO A 158 -3.51 0.24 -20.92
N ILE A 159 -4.29 1.20 -21.37
CA ILE A 159 -5.20 2.00 -20.53
C ILE A 159 -6.18 1.08 -19.75
N SER A 160 -6.64 0.02 -20.37
CA SER A 160 -7.52 -0.99 -19.76
C SER A 160 -6.92 -1.68 -18.54
N PHE A 161 -5.59 -1.84 -18.49
CA PHE A 161 -4.89 -2.49 -17.37
C PHE A 161 -4.35 -1.52 -16.32
N ARG A 162 -4.27 -0.21 -16.62
CA ARG A 162 -3.71 0.77 -15.65
C ARG A 162 -4.46 0.79 -14.32
N ARG A 163 -5.78 0.63 -14.35
CA ARG A 163 -6.61 0.57 -13.14
C ARG A 163 -6.31 -0.68 -12.32
N VAL A 164 -6.17 -1.82 -12.99
CA VAL A 164 -5.80 -3.07 -12.32
C VAL A 164 -4.41 -2.96 -11.69
N ILE A 165 -3.45 -2.37 -12.40
CA ILE A 165 -2.09 -2.15 -11.89
C ILE A 165 -2.11 -1.23 -10.66
N VAL A 166 -2.89 -0.14 -10.69
CA VAL A 166 -3.01 0.79 -9.56
C VAL A 166 -3.66 0.12 -8.35
N ALA A 167 -4.72 -0.65 -8.55
CA ALA A 167 -5.37 -1.39 -7.47
C ALA A 167 -4.45 -2.49 -6.89
N ALA A 168 -3.75 -3.25 -7.77
CA ALA A 168 -2.74 -4.21 -7.35
C ALA A 168 -1.63 -3.54 -6.52
N GLY A 169 -1.20 -2.32 -6.93
CA GLY A 169 -0.24 -1.53 -6.17
C GLY A 169 -0.76 -1.08 -4.80
N GLY A 170 -2.04 -0.72 -4.70
CA GLY A 170 -2.67 -0.42 -3.40
C GLY A 170 -2.65 -1.64 -2.47
N GLY A 171 -3.04 -2.82 -2.98
CA GLY A 171 -2.95 -4.08 -2.24
C GLY A 171 -1.51 -4.48 -1.89
N ALA A 172 -0.57 -4.27 -2.82
CA ALA A 172 0.86 -4.50 -2.60
C ALA A 172 1.42 -3.60 -1.48
N GLY A 173 0.94 -2.36 -1.36
CA GLY A 173 1.29 -1.46 -0.26
C GLY A 173 0.85 -2.00 1.10
N ILE A 174 -0.38 -2.55 1.18
CA ILE A 174 -0.87 -3.24 2.40
C ILE A 174 -0.03 -4.48 2.68
N ALA A 175 0.19 -5.34 1.68
CA ALA A 175 0.98 -6.55 1.83
C ALA A 175 2.36 -6.26 2.42
N ALA A 176 3.09 -5.28 1.87
CA ALA A 176 4.43 -4.91 2.30
C ALA A 176 4.49 -4.29 3.70
N ILE A 177 3.47 -3.54 4.13
CA ILE A 177 3.47 -2.89 5.45
C ILE A 177 3.08 -3.88 6.55
N PHE A 178 2.07 -4.71 6.31
CA PHE A 178 1.50 -5.61 7.31
C PHE A 178 2.04 -7.05 7.24
N SER A 179 2.93 -7.36 6.27
CA SER A 179 3.39 -8.72 5.96
C SER A 179 2.18 -9.67 5.79
N ALA A 180 1.18 -9.20 5.04
CA ALA A 180 -0.11 -9.86 4.86
C ALA A 180 -0.52 -9.87 3.38
N PRO A 181 0.12 -10.72 2.54
CA PRO A 181 -0.13 -10.74 1.10
C PRO A 181 -1.58 -11.12 0.75
N ILE A 182 -2.18 -12.04 1.51
CA ILE A 182 -3.60 -12.41 1.35
C ILE A 182 -4.51 -11.24 1.71
N GLY A 183 -4.23 -10.53 2.82
CA GLY A 183 -4.99 -9.35 3.22
C GLY A 183 -4.93 -8.25 2.17
N GLY A 184 -3.74 -7.96 1.64
CA GLY A 184 -3.54 -7.02 0.55
C GLY A 184 -4.28 -7.41 -0.75
N PHE A 185 -4.29 -8.70 -1.09
CA PHE A 185 -5.04 -9.24 -2.21
C PHE A 185 -6.55 -9.05 -2.04
N VAL A 186 -7.11 -9.50 -0.92
CA VAL A 186 -8.55 -9.40 -0.62
C VAL A 186 -8.98 -7.93 -0.65
N TYR A 187 -8.23 -7.05 0.02
CA TYR A 187 -8.48 -5.62 0.01
C TYR A 187 -8.51 -5.01 -1.40
N ALA A 188 -7.56 -5.37 -2.25
CA ALA A 188 -7.50 -4.87 -3.62
C ALA A 188 -8.69 -5.33 -4.47
N ILE A 189 -9.19 -6.53 -4.25
CA ILE A 189 -10.33 -7.08 -5.00
C ILE A 189 -11.65 -6.52 -4.48
N GLU A 190 -11.87 -6.52 -3.19
CA GLU A 190 -13.15 -6.13 -2.59
C GLU A 190 -13.32 -4.61 -2.53
N GLU A 191 -12.34 -3.90 -2.00
CA GLU A 191 -12.46 -2.46 -1.76
C GLU A 191 -12.11 -1.63 -3.01
N LEU A 192 -11.04 -2.01 -3.73
CA LEU A 192 -10.55 -1.17 -4.82
C LEU A 192 -11.14 -1.53 -6.17
N LEU A 193 -11.22 -2.79 -6.56
CA LEU A 193 -11.64 -3.20 -7.91
C LEU A 193 -13.09 -3.62 -8.01
N ASN A 194 -13.63 -4.22 -6.96
CA ASN A 194 -14.96 -4.82 -6.95
C ASN A 194 -15.18 -5.73 -8.17
N SER A 195 -14.20 -6.59 -8.47
CA SER A 195 -14.15 -7.41 -9.69
C SER A 195 -13.54 -8.78 -9.44
N ALA A 196 -14.22 -9.83 -9.85
CA ALA A 196 -13.80 -11.23 -9.72
C ALA A 196 -13.28 -11.87 -11.02
N ARG A 197 -12.81 -11.09 -12.00
CA ARG A 197 -12.27 -11.64 -13.25
C ARG A 197 -11.00 -12.45 -13.00
N PRO A 198 -10.88 -13.72 -13.45
CA PRO A 198 -9.75 -14.60 -13.12
C PRO A 198 -8.38 -14.00 -13.43
N VAL A 199 -8.23 -13.33 -14.57
CA VAL A 199 -6.96 -12.69 -14.95
C VAL A 199 -6.61 -11.54 -14.00
N VAL A 200 -7.59 -10.78 -13.53
CA VAL A 200 -7.38 -9.68 -12.58
C VAL A 200 -6.97 -10.24 -11.23
N LEU A 201 -7.65 -11.28 -10.75
CA LEU A 201 -7.33 -11.97 -9.51
C LEU A 201 -5.88 -12.46 -9.53
N LEU A 202 -5.47 -13.14 -10.60
CA LEU A 202 -4.11 -13.65 -10.76
C LEU A 202 -3.07 -12.52 -10.72
N LEU A 203 -3.30 -11.42 -11.45
CA LEU A 203 -2.35 -10.30 -11.47
C LEU A 203 -2.21 -9.65 -10.09
N VAL A 204 -3.31 -9.48 -9.36
CA VAL A 204 -3.30 -8.89 -8.01
C VAL A 204 -2.60 -9.81 -7.02
N VAL A 205 -2.95 -11.11 -6.97
CA VAL A 205 -2.30 -12.11 -6.10
C VAL A 205 -0.80 -12.10 -6.31
N VAL A 206 -0.36 -12.28 -7.56
CA VAL A 206 1.08 -12.31 -7.87
C VAL A 206 1.78 -11.03 -7.41
N THR A 207 1.14 -9.87 -7.58
CA THR A 207 1.76 -8.59 -7.20
C THR A 207 1.84 -8.41 -5.69
N THR A 208 0.82 -8.82 -4.93
CA THR A 208 0.81 -8.71 -3.46
C THR A 208 1.82 -9.65 -2.82
N PHE A 209 1.90 -10.91 -3.26
CA PHE A 209 2.91 -11.86 -2.78
C PHE A 209 4.32 -11.44 -3.19
N TRP A 210 4.50 -10.94 -4.40
CA TRP A 210 5.78 -10.41 -4.85
C TRP A 210 6.24 -9.21 -4.00
N ALA A 211 5.33 -8.29 -3.67
CA ALA A 211 5.65 -7.14 -2.82
C ALA A 211 6.05 -7.55 -1.42
N ASP A 212 5.34 -8.52 -0.82
CA ASP A 212 5.64 -9.08 0.48
C ASP A 212 7.02 -9.75 0.48
N SER A 213 7.29 -10.66 -0.46
CA SER A 213 8.61 -11.29 -0.62
C SER A 213 9.74 -10.28 -0.83
N CYS A 214 9.50 -9.21 -1.61
CA CYS A 214 10.48 -8.14 -1.76
C CYS A 214 10.71 -7.39 -0.44
N ALA A 215 9.67 -7.17 0.36
CA ALA A 215 9.79 -6.53 1.67
C ALA A 215 10.63 -7.41 2.62
N ASP A 216 10.39 -8.71 2.66
CA ASP A 216 11.17 -9.65 3.48
C ASP A 216 12.65 -9.67 3.08
N ILE A 217 12.95 -9.70 1.78
CA ILE A 217 14.33 -9.67 1.27
C ILE A 217 15.01 -8.35 1.65
N LEU A 218 14.32 -7.22 1.49
CA LEU A 218 14.87 -5.91 1.83
C LEU A 218 15.13 -5.76 3.34
N GLN A 219 14.29 -6.37 4.19
CA GLN A 219 14.51 -6.47 5.62
C GLN A 219 15.72 -7.35 5.95
N ALA A 220 15.85 -8.49 5.30
CA ALA A 220 16.98 -9.41 5.49
C ALA A 220 18.34 -8.80 5.10
N ILE A 221 18.37 -7.90 4.12
CA ILE A 221 19.58 -7.14 3.70
C ILE A 221 19.94 -6.03 4.70
N GLY A 222 19.14 -5.80 5.74
CA GLY A 222 19.43 -4.83 6.80
C GLY A 222 18.92 -3.41 6.54
N LEU A 223 18.08 -3.22 5.52
CA LEU A 223 17.42 -1.93 5.30
C LEU A 223 16.42 -1.58 6.44
N ASP A 224 16.10 -2.57 7.28
CA ASP A 224 15.22 -2.35 8.42
C ASP A 224 15.50 -3.31 9.59
N GLN A 225 16.60 -3.09 10.30
CA GLN A 225 16.85 -3.81 11.56
C GLN A 225 15.79 -3.50 12.65
N LYS A 226 15.02 -2.41 12.49
CA LYS A 226 14.01 -1.97 13.48
C LYS A 226 12.57 -2.42 13.11
N ALA A 227 12.26 -2.63 11.84
CA ALA A 227 10.91 -3.00 11.42
C ALA A 227 10.53 -4.46 11.72
N GLY A 228 11.51 -5.36 11.84
CA GLY A 228 11.27 -6.73 12.34
C GLY A 228 10.66 -6.75 13.75
N GLY A 229 10.92 -5.70 14.54
CA GLY A 229 10.29 -5.50 15.84
C GLY A 229 8.78 -5.15 15.78
N PHE A 230 8.28 -4.58 14.67
CA PHE A 230 6.87 -4.17 14.60
C PHE A 230 5.92 -5.36 14.49
N VAL A 231 6.21 -6.32 13.62
CA VAL A 231 5.37 -7.53 13.48
C VAL A 231 5.49 -8.39 14.73
N ASN A 232 6.70 -8.52 15.30
CA ASN A 232 6.92 -9.19 16.56
C ASN A 232 6.28 -8.44 17.73
N ASN A 233 6.29 -7.11 17.74
CA ASN A 233 5.60 -6.31 18.77
C ASN A 233 4.09 -6.29 18.57
N LEU A 234 3.55 -6.34 17.35
CA LEU A 234 2.11 -6.52 17.10
C LEU A 234 1.66 -7.92 17.51
N GLY A 235 2.43 -8.97 17.18
CA GLY A 235 2.21 -10.33 17.67
C GLY A 235 2.28 -10.39 19.19
N PHE A 236 3.30 -9.77 19.79
CA PHE A 236 3.47 -9.71 21.24
C PHE A 236 2.44 -8.82 21.95
N GLN A 237 1.97 -7.74 21.32
CA GLN A 237 0.87 -6.92 21.83
C GLN A 237 -0.47 -7.66 21.72
N LEU A 238 -0.68 -8.41 20.65
CA LEU A 238 -1.85 -9.29 20.51
C LEU A 238 -1.77 -10.47 21.49
N GLU A 239 -0.61 -11.05 21.69
CA GLU A 239 -0.39 -12.09 22.72
C GLU A 239 -0.60 -11.55 24.14
N ARG A 240 -0.13 -10.32 24.43
CA ARG A 240 -0.43 -9.66 25.71
C ARG A 240 -1.89 -9.23 25.85
N ALA A 241 -2.54 -8.85 24.74
CA ALA A 241 -3.98 -8.56 24.73
C ALA A 241 -4.82 -9.84 24.84
N TYR A 242 -4.25 -10.98 24.41
CA TYR A 242 -4.88 -12.30 24.51
C TYR A 242 -4.43 -13.13 25.74
N THR A 243 -3.51 -12.67 26.56
CA THR A 243 -3.45 -13.21 27.91
C THR A 243 -4.62 -12.61 28.70
N PRO A 244 -5.73 -13.33 28.82
CA PRO A 244 -6.89 -12.78 29.49
C PRO A 244 -6.63 -12.77 30.98
N VAL A 245 -6.19 -11.66 31.51
CA VAL A 245 -6.69 -11.21 32.78
C VAL A 245 -7.94 -10.37 32.49
N ILE A 246 -8.83 -10.92 31.67
CA ILE A 246 -10.21 -10.46 31.63
C ILE A 246 -10.91 -11.39 32.60
N GLU A 247 -10.85 -11.08 33.87
CA GLU A 247 -11.97 -11.35 34.74
C GLU A 247 -13.12 -10.52 34.16
N PHE A 248 -13.91 -11.16 33.29
CA PHE A 248 -15.16 -10.60 32.80
C PHE A 248 -16.07 -10.44 34.02
N PHE A 249 -16.10 -9.27 34.60
CA PHE A 249 -17.14 -8.92 35.54
C PHE A 249 -18.46 -8.85 34.78
N PRO A 250 -19.56 -9.35 35.33
CA PRO A 250 -20.90 -9.29 34.70
C PRO A 250 -21.30 -7.86 34.29
N ILE A 251 -20.69 -6.86 34.93
CA ILE A 251 -20.92 -5.44 34.67
C ILE A 251 -20.33 -4.99 33.28
N ASP A 252 -19.33 -5.69 32.78
CA ASP A 252 -18.74 -5.38 31.45
C ASP A 252 -19.69 -5.81 30.32
N PHE A 253 -20.51 -6.80 30.58
CA PHE A 253 -21.56 -7.23 29.67
C PHE A 253 -22.71 -6.20 29.57
N LEU A 254 -23.01 -5.51 30.65
CA LEU A 254 -23.95 -4.40 30.66
C LEU A 254 -23.42 -3.19 29.89
N TYR A 255 -22.12 -2.91 29.98
CA TYR A 255 -21.48 -1.85 29.21
C TYR A 255 -21.52 -2.10 27.69
N LEU A 256 -21.32 -3.35 27.25
CA LEU A 256 -21.44 -3.75 25.84
C LEU A 256 -22.87 -3.63 25.29
N ILE A 257 -23.89 -3.87 26.12
CA ILE A 257 -25.30 -3.74 25.72
C ILE A 257 -25.73 -2.27 25.62
N PHE A 258 -25.11 -1.36 26.40
CA PHE A 258 -25.46 0.07 26.39
C PHE A 258 -24.68 0.88 25.35
N LEU A 259 -23.57 0.38 24.81
CA LEU A 259 -22.72 1.07 23.82
C LEU A 259 -22.87 0.52 22.38
N GLY A 260 -23.57 -0.57 22.16
CA GLY A 260 -23.95 -1.11 20.85
C GLY A 260 -25.35 -0.67 20.51
#